data_b463917e5f506f51af2a0d12615f120b
#
_entry.id   b463917e5f506f51af2a0d12615f120b
#
_cell.length_a   1.000
_cell.length_b   1.000
_cell.length_c   1.000
_cell.angle_alpha   90.00
_cell.angle_beta   90.00
_cell.angle_gamma   90.00
#
_symmetry.space_group_name_H-M   'P 1'
#
loop_
_entity.id
_entity.type
_entity.pdbx_description
1 polymer ?
#
loop_
_entity_poly.entity_id
_entity_poly.type
_entity_poly.pdbx_seq_one_letter_code
_entity_poly.pdbx_strand_id
1 'polypeptide(L)'
;MSKTSCEDSTDTSTHTYRRSAADKPSLQCSGMLSADKMKAAYRRRAKQLMLMNSGLLEVYVIDAKAHLLGRLASVVAKLLLNGQKVVVVRCEEMNVSGSFFRNKIKLQNYLRKRCISNPQRGPFHFRAPSRIFYRALRGMIPHKTSRGEAALGRLKVFEGVPPPYDKMKRMVIPRALRVINLKPGRKFTTLSRMATEVGWKYQDVVADLEKKRKVYAQAFYERKKAAANLRAKAVAAKASDLAPIKEQLVQFGH
;
A
#
# COMPACT_ATOMS: atom_id res chain seq x y z
N MET A 1 -34.68 -61.17 -18.17
CA MET A 1 -34.58 -61.25 -19.64
C MET A 1 -34.26 -59.84 -20.14
N SER A 2 -33.24 -59.52 -20.84
CA SER A 2 -32.19 -60.23 -21.53
C SER A 2 -30.92 -59.35 -21.49
N LYS A 3 -29.81 -60.02 -21.37
CA LYS A 3 -28.44 -59.53 -21.54
C LYS A 3 -28.22 -59.14 -23.01
N THR A 4 -27.43 -58.12 -23.26
CA THR A 4 -26.46 -58.15 -24.36
C THR A 4 -25.25 -57.30 -24.00
N SER A 5 -24.18 -57.98 -23.94
CA SER A 5 -22.78 -57.59 -23.96
C SER A 5 -22.34 -57.18 -25.36
N CYS A 6 -21.28 -56.41 -25.47
CA CYS A 6 -20.19 -56.38 -26.47
C CYS A 6 -19.61 -54.98 -26.50
N GLU A 7 -18.39 -54.69 -26.70
CA GLU A 7 -17.08 -55.35 -26.75
C GLU A 7 -16.06 -54.22 -26.91
N ASP A 8 -14.89 -54.47 -26.44
CA ASP A 8 -13.69 -53.65 -26.52
C ASP A 8 -13.33 -53.25 -27.95
N SER A 9 -12.85 -52.03 -28.15
CA SER A 9 -11.82 -51.76 -29.13
C SER A 9 -10.90 -50.63 -28.68
N THR A 10 -9.77 -51.04 -28.21
CA THR A 10 -8.53 -50.29 -28.07
C THR A 10 -8.10 -49.71 -29.40
N ASP A 11 -7.89 -48.39 -29.45
CA ASP A 11 -7.01 -47.80 -30.45
C ASP A 11 -6.10 -46.75 -29.79
N THR A 12 -4.90 -47.17 -29.51
CA THR A 12 -3.73 -46.39 -29.16
C THR A 12 -3.16 -45.75 -30.43
N SER A 13 -3.35 -44.48 -30.59
CA SER A 13 -2.50 -43.66 -31.48
C SER A 13 -1.86 -42.51 -30.74
N THR A 14 -0.66 -42.77 -30.28
CA THR A 14 0.32 -41.82 -29.78
C THR A 14 0.76 -40.91 -30.92
N HIS A 15 0.13 -39.75 -31.05
CA HIS A 15 0.67 -38.63 -31.86
C HIS A 15 1.63 -37.80 -31.02
N THR A 16 2.90 -38.19 -31.07
CA THR A 16 4.02 -37.36 -30.60
C THR A 16 4.16 -36.13 -31.51
N TYR A 17 3.62 -35.01 -31.09
CA TYR A 17 3.85 -33.73 -31.73
C TYR A 17 5.23 -33.15 -31.30
N ARG A 18 6.26 -33.50 -32.10
CA ARG A 18 7.57 -32.85 -32.03
C ARG A 18 7.44 -31.41 -32.48
N ARG A 19 7.31 -30.47 -31.54
CA ARG A 19 7.50 -29.08 -31.82
C ARG A 19 8.99 -28.78 -31.98
N SER A 20 9.37 -28.40 -33.21
CA SER A 20 10.66 -27.87 -33.56
C SER A 20 11.02 -26.64 -32.72
N ALA A 21 12.20 -26.66 -32.13
CA ALA A 21 12.79 -25.55 -31.42
C ALA A 21 13.40 -24.57 -32.46
N ALA A 22 12.59 -23.69 -33.00
CA ALA A 22 13.07 -22.51 -33.74
C ALA A 22 12.04 -21.38 -33.58
N ASP A 23 12.55 -20.20 -33.36
CA ASP A 23 11.87 -18.89 -33.27
C ASP A 23 11.09 -18.57 -31.99
N LYS A 24 11.87 -18.32 -30.91
CA LYS A 24 11.46 -17.33 -29.92
C LYS A 24 12.11 -16.00 -30.27
N PRO A 25 11.36 -14.94 -30.60
CA PRO A 25 11.93 -13.61 -30.72
C PRO A 25 12.44 -13.19 -29.32
N SER A 26 13.72 -12.93 -29.22
CA SER A 26 14.36 -12.34 -28.04
C SER A 26 13.83 -10.92 -27.87
N LEU A 27 12.77 -10.75 -27.09
CA LEU A 27 12.39 -9.47 -26.52
C LEU A 27 13.52 -9.03 -25.57
N GLN A 28 14.48 -8.31 -26.11
CA GLN A 28 15.43 -7.54 -25.33
C GLN A 28 14.67 -6.48 -24.55
N CYS A 29 14.31 -6.77 -23.31
CA CYS A 29 13.88 -5.79 -22.33
C CYS A 29 15.08 -4.93 -21.90
N SER A 30 15.50 -4.03 -22.78
CA SER A 30 16.41 -2.95 -22.46
C SER A 30 15.66 -1.94 -21.58
N GLY A 31 15.92 -1.97 -20.27
CA GLY A 31 15.40 -0.95 -19.35
C GLY A 31 14.98 -1.41 -17.95
N MET A 32 15.02 -2.68 -17.63
CA MET A 32 14.79 -3.11 -16.23
C MET A 32 16.04 -2.81 -15.41
N LEU A 33 15.99 -1.75 -14.63
CA LEU A 33 16.95 -1.50 -13.54
C LEU A 33 17.07 -2.75 -12.68
N SER A 34 18.29 -3.27 -12.49
CA SER A 34 18.52 -4.45 -11.65
C SER A 34 17.87 -4.26 -10.26
N ALA A 35 17.38 -5.34 -9.67
CA ALA A 35 16.72 -5.31 -8.36
C ALA A 35 17.55 -4.60 -7.28
N ASP A 36 18.87 -4.63 -7.41
CA ASP A 36 19.79 -3.96 -6.47
C ASP A 36 19.89 -2.45 -6.73
N LYS A 37 19.83 -1.99 -7.98
CA LYS A 37 19.71 -0.56 -8.28
C LYS A 37 18.36 0.01 -7.80
N MET A 38 17.29 -0.76 -7.91
CA MET A 38 16.00 -0.39 -7.32
C MET A 38 16.06 -0.34 -5.78
N LYS A 39 16.66 -1.34 -5.13
CA LYS A 39 16.88 -1.34 -3.68
C LYS A 39 17.74 -0.16 -3.22
N ALA A 40 18.79 0.17 -3.97
CA ALA A 40 19.65 1.32 -3.66
C ALA A 40 18.91 2.65 -3.84
N ALA A 41 18.14 2.82 -4.90
CA ALA A 41 17.31 4.01 -5.13
C ALA A 41 16.24 4.17 -4.03
N TYR A 42 15.60 3.07 -3.60
CA TYR A 42 14.67 3.07 -2.47
C TYR A 42 15.35 3.39 -1.14
N ARG A 43 16.57 2.89 -0.90
CA ARG A 43 17.35 3.24 0.30
C ARG A 43 17.73 4.72 0.34
N ARG A 44 18.16 5.31 -0.79
CA ARG A 44 18.47 6.75 -0.91
C ARG A 44 17.22 7.60 -0.64
N ARG A 45 16.06 7.23 -1.22
CA ARG A 45 14.80 7.93 -1.02
C ARG A 45 14.26 7.80 0.40
N ALA A 46 14.45 6.65 1.05
CA ALA A 46 14.13 6.45 2.47
C ALA A 46 15.03 7.31 3.39
N LYS A 47 16.32 7.45 3.05
CA LYS A 47 17.26 8.33 3.79
C LYS A 47 16.91 9.80 3.57
N GLN A 48 16.48 10.18 2.38
CA GLN A 48 16.03 11.54 2.07
C GLN A 48 14.75 11.90 2.81
N LEU A 49 13.80 10.96 2.98
CA LEU A 49 12.62 11.12 3.84
C LEU A 49 12.98 11.27 5.33
N MET A 50 14.06 10.68 5.79
CA MET A 50 14.58 10.88 7.14
C MET A 50 15.33 12.20 7.29
N LEU A 51 15.97 12.72 6.24
CA LEU A 51 16.73 13.98 6.25
C LEU A 51 15.86 15.22 6.02
N MET A 52 14.63 15.09 5.51
CA MET A 52 13.68 16.21 5.40
C MET A 52 13.08 16.64 6.76
N ASN A 53 13.77 16.38 7.83
CA ASN A 53 13.31 16.57 9.21
C ASN A 53 13.53 18.02 9.76
N SER A 54 13.93 18.96 8.93
CA SER A 54 14.22 20.33 9.38
C SER A 54 13.15 21.36 9.05
N GLY A 55 12.06 20.96 8.38
CA GLY A 55 10.90 21.84 8.16
C GLY A 55 9.68 21.29 8.87
N LEU A 56 8.98 22.09 9.61
CA LEU A 56 7.65 21.85 10.20
C LEU A 56 6.62 21.49 9.12
N LEU A 57 6.77 20.30 8.51
CA LEU A 57 5.82 19.81 7.54
C LEU A 57 4.50 19.46 8.23
N GLU A 58 3.49 20.08 7.75
CA GLU A 58 2.17 20.12 8.29
C GLU A 58 1.54 18.76 8.53
N VAL A 59 1.61 17.83 7.61
CA VAL A 59 1.04 16.49 7.75
C VAL A 59 1.67 15.48 6.78
N TYR A 60 2.12 14.34 7.28
CA TYR A 60 2.55 13.22 6.46
C TYR A 60 1.38 12.30 6.12
N VAL A 61 0.98 12.21 4.86
CA VAL A 61 -0.03 11.27 4.40
C VAL A 61 0.65 10.01 3.88
N ILE A 62 0.43 8.89 4.57
CA ILE A 62 1.02 7.59 4.25
C ILE A 62 -0.05 6.69 3.63
N ASP A 63 0.25 6.14 2.46
CA ASP A 63 -0.57 5.15 1.81
C ASP A 63 -0.25 3.75 2.34
N ALA A 64 -1.21 3.14 3.01
CA ALA A 64 -1.00 1.84 3.66
C ALA A 64 -1.15 0.63 2.72
N LYS A 65 -1.56 0.84 1.47
CA LYS A 65 -1.71 -0.23 0.49
C LYS A 65 -0.44 -1.07 0.35
N ALA A 66 -0.60 -2.39 0.43
CA ALA A 66 0.49 -3.36 0.28
C ALA A 66 1.65 -3.22 1.28
N HIS A 67 1.44 -2.53 2.41
CA HIS A 67 2.41 -2.48 3.50
C HIS A 67 2.13 -3.58 4.53
N LEU A 68 3.19 -4.10 5.14
CA LEU A 68 3.10 -5.02 6.27
C LEU A 68 2.72 -4.25 7.54
N LEU A 69 1.61 -4.65 8.17
CA LEU A 69 1.01 -3.95 9.31
C LEU A 69 2.01 -3.63 10.42
N GLY A 70 2.75 -4.62 10.92
CA GLY A 70 3.69 -4.42 12.03
C GLY A 70 4.87 -3.53 11.66
N ARG A 71 5.43 -3.69 10.46
CA ARG A 71 6.56 -2.86 9.99
C ARG A 71 6.14 -1.42 9.75
N LEU A 72 4.95 -1.21 9.17
CA LEU A 72 4.39 0.12 9.00
C LEU A 72 4.16 0.79 10.36
N ALA A 73 3.55 0.07 11.31
CA ALA A 73 3.28 0.57 12.65
C ALA A 73 4.57 1.01 13.37
N SER A 74 5.67 0.25 13.26
CA SER A 74 6.94 0.60 13.91
C SER A 74 7.54 1.91 13.38
N VAL A 75 7.47 2.13 12.06
CA VAL A 75 7.97 3.37 11.45
C VAL A 75 7.08 4.56 11.83
N VAL A 76 5.76 4.39 11.76
CA VAL A 76 4.79 5.43 12.15
C VAL A 76 4.93 5.78 13.63
N ALA A 77 5.14 4.80 14.52
CA ALA A 77 5.38 5.04 15.95
C ALA A 77 6.58 5.97 16.17
N LYS A 78 7.68 5.74 15.44
CA LYS A 78 8.86 6.60 15.56
C LYS A 78 8.61 8.01 15.05
N LEU A 79 7.89 8.18 13.92
CA LEU A 79 7.51 9.50 13.40
C LEU A 79 6.64 10.28 14.40
N LEU A 80 5.66 9.61 15.02
CA LEU A 80 4.79 10.23 16.02
C LEU A 80 5.54 10.65 17.28
N LEU A 81 6.47 9.82 17.76
CA LEU A 81 7.32 10.15 18.92
C LEU A 81 8.28 11.30 18.62
N ASN A 82 8.69 11.47 17.36
CA ASN A 82 9.48 12.62 16.89
C ASN A 82 8.65 13.91 16.70
N GLY A 83 7.35 13.89 17.03
CA GLY A 83 6.47 15.08 16.96
C GLY A 83 5.71 15.26 15.65
N GLN A 84 5.89 14.39 14.64
CA GLN A 84 5.25 14.54 13.33
C GLN A 84 3.75 14.23 13.38
N LYS A 85 2.94 14.99 12.62
CA LYS A 85 1.52 14.68 12.39
C LYS A 85 1.43 13.68 11.24
N VAL A 86 0.81 12.51 11.48
CA VAL A 86 0.75 11.43 10.50
C VAL A 86 -0.70 11.05 10.23
N VAL A 87 -1.02 10.92 8.95
CA VAL A 87 -2.31 10.40 8.46
C VAL A 87 -2.05 9.12 7.66
N VAL A 88 -2.69 8.03 8.05
CA VAL A 88 -2.59 6.75 7.35
C VAL A 88 -3.90 6.48 6.62
N VAL A 89 -3.83 6.27 5.32
CA VAL A 89 -4.98 6.05 4.44
C VAL A 89 -4.93 4.67 3.81
N ARG A 90 -6.08 4.15 3.38
CA ARG A 90 -6.27 2.81 2.80
C ARG A 90 -5.83 1.68 3.73
N CYS A 91 -6.23 1.76 4.99
CA CYS A 91 -5.86 0.75 5.99
C CYS A 91 -6.42 -0.64 5.68
N GLU A 92 -7.51 -0.74 4.95
CA GLU A 92 -8.11 -1.98 4.50
C GLU A 92 -7.21 -2.79 3.56
N GLU A 93 -6.34 -2.15 2.80
CA GLU A 93 -5.42 -2.78 1.87
C GLU A 93 -4.05 -3.16 2.49
N MET A 94 -3.87 -2.99 3.78
CA MET A 94 -2.68 -3.49 4.50
C MET A 94 -2.60 -5.01 4.46
N ASN A 95 -1.37 -5.51 4.57
CA ASN A 95 -1.10 -6.93 4.55
C ASN A 95 -0.56 -7.43 5.89
N VAL A 96 -0.97 -8.64 6.25
CA VAL A 96 -0.43 -9.40 7.38
C VAL A 96 0.23 -10.65 6.82
N SER A 97 1.45 -10.96 7.23
CA SER A 97 2.17 -12.15 6.80
C SER A 97 1.52 -13.43 7.34
N GLY A 98 1.54 -14.49 6.52
CA GLY A 98 0.98 -15.79 6.84
C GLY A 98 -0.36 -16.06 6.15
N SER A 99 -0.80 -17.32 6.23
CA SER A 99 -2.06 -17.76 5.61
C SER A 99 -3.26 -17.11 6.30
N PHE A 100 -4.34 -16.97 5.56
CA PHE A 100 -5.59 -16.41 6.07
C PHE A 100 -6.12 -17.19 7.29
N PHE A 101 -6.14 -18.50 7.23
CA PHE A 101 -6.62 -19.35 8.31
C PHE A 101 -5.85 -19.12 9.62
N ARG A 102 -4.52 -19.09 9.57
CA ARG A 102 -3.67 -18.82 10.74
C ARG A 102 -3.95 -17.43 11.34
N ASN A 103 -4.10 -16.42 10.50
CA ASN A 103 -4.38 -15.06 10.95
C ASN A 103 -5.80 -14.93 11.51
N LYS A 104 -6.79 -15.62 10.93
CA LYS A 104 -8.17 -15.69 11.44
C LYS A 104 -8.21 -16.30 12.84
N ILE A 105 -7.53 -17.43 13.07
CA ILE A 105 -7.46 -18.06 14.40
C ILE A 105 -6.81 -17.12 15.42
N LYS A 106 -5.70 -16.47 15.08
CA LYS A 106 -5.05 -15.49 15.97
C LYS A 106 -6.01 -14.37 16.38
N LEU A 107 -6.77 -13.85 15.42
CA LEU A 107 -7.71 -12.77 15.67
C LEU A 107 -8.90 -13.28 16.53
N GLN A 108 -9.41 -14.48 16.26
CA GLN A 108 -10.47 -15.10 17.06
C GLN A 108 -10.01 -15.34 18.50
N ASN A 109 -8.80 -15.83 18.70
CA ASN A 109 -8.23 -16.01 20.06
C ASN A 109 -8.11 -14.68 20.80
N TYR A 110 -7.81 -13.60 20.08
CA TYR A 110 -7.85 -12.27 20.66
C TYR A 110 -9.25 -11.84 21.07
N LEU A 111 -10.27 -12.10 20.24
CA LEU A 111 -11.67 -11.76 20.52
C LEU A 111 -12.27 -12.54 21.72
N ARG A 112 -11.78 -13.74 21.98
CA ARG A 112 -12.20 -14.55 23.14
C ARG A 112 -11.75 -13.95 24.48
N LYS A 113 -10.72 -13.12 24.48
CA LYS A 113 -10.20 -12.48 25.70
C LYS A 113 -11.13 -11.35 26.14
N ARG A 114 -12.15 -11.67 26.91
CA ARG A 114 -13.14 -10.73 27.44
C ARG A 114 -13.36 -10.95 28.94
N CYS A 115 -13.90 -9.96 29.61
CA CYS A 115 -14.42 -10.13 30.97
C CYS A 115 -15.69 -11.00 30.91
N ILE A 116 -15.69 -12.13 31.60
CA ILE A 116 -16.80 -13.11 31.54
C ILE A 116 -18.02 -12.57 32.29
N SER A 117 -17.82 -12.01 33.48
CA SER A 117 -18.91 -11.50 34.33
C SER A 117 -19.58 -10.26 33.75
N ASN A 118 -18.83 -9.34 33.15
CA ASN A 118 -19.36 -8.15 32.49
C ASN A 118 -18.53 -7.76 31.26
N PRO A 119 -18.91 -8.21 30.05
CA PRO A 119 -18.18 -7.89 28.83
C PRO A 119 -18.09 -6.39 28.52
N GLN A 120 -19.00 -5.56 29.01
CA GLN A 120 -19.01 -4.12 28.82
C GLN A 120 -17.86 -3.41 29.56
N ARG A 121 -17.34 -4.00 30.63
CA ARG A 121 -16.16 -3.49 31.38
C ARG A 121 -14.84 -4.08 30.91
N GLY A 122 -14.88 -5.11 30.07
CA GLY A 122 -13.70 -5.82 29.56
C GLY A 122 -12.99 -5.11 28.42
N PRO A 123 -11.98 -5.76 27.84
CA PRO A 123 -11.27 -5.26 26.67
C PRO A 123 -12.20 -5.08 25.47
N PHE A 124 -12.13 -3.92 24.81
CA PHE A 124 -12.89 -3.65 23.60
C PHE A 124 -12.14 -4.11 22.36
N HIS A 125 -12.81 -4.80 21.44
CA HIS A 125 -12.26 -5.41 20.26
C HIS A 125 -12.86 -4.78 18.99
N PHE A 126 -12.24 -3.73 18.50
CA PHE A 126 -12.68 -3.06 17.28
C PHE A 126 -12.38 -3.91 16.04
N ARG A 127 -13.36 -4.01 15.11
CA ARG A 127 -13.26 -4.82 13.88
C ARG A 127 -12.77 -4.03 12.69
N ALA A 128 -12.90 -2.70 12.70
CA ALA A 128 -12.49 -1.86 11.58
C ALA A 128 -10.97 -1.94 11.33
N PRO A 129 -10.53 -2.00 10.07
CA PRO A 129 -9.11 -2.06 9.71
C PRO A 129 -8.27 -0.94 10.30
N SER A 130 -8.77 0.29 10.29
CA SER A 130 -8.12 1.45 10.90
C SER A 130 -7.87 1.25 12.40
N ARG A 131 -8.84 0.70 13.11
CA ARG A 131 -8.74 0.46 14.55
C ARG A 131 -7.84 -0.73 14.89
N ILE A 132 -7.77 -1.73 14.03
CA ILE A 132 -6.81 -2.85 14.17
C ILE A 132 -5.38 -2.31 14.04
N PHE A 133 -5.12 -1.45 13.04
CA PHE A 133 -3.83 -0.79 12.89
C PHE A 133 -3.50 0.12 14.09
N TYR A 134 -4.45 0.97 14.50
CA TYR A 134 -4.29 1.85 15.66
C TYR A 134 -3.90 1.08 16.92
N ARG A 135 -4.52 -0.07 17.15
CA ARG A 135 -4.18 -0.90 18.31
C ARG A 135 -2.78 -1.49 18.23
N ALA A 136 -2.35 -1.98 17.06
CA ALA A 136 -0.99 -2.48 16.88
C ALA A 136 0.04 -1.38 17.16
N LEU A 137 -0.24 -0.17 16.66
CA LEU A 137 0.59 1.01 16.89
C LEU A 137 0.62 1.44 18.36
N ARG A 138 -0.54 1.45 19.03
CA ARG A 138 -0.66 1.79 20.46
C ARG A 138 0.26 0.92 21.34
N GLY A 139 0.37 -0.38 21.00
CA GLY A 139 1.28 -1.30 21.69
C GLY A 139 2.78 -0.98 21.50
N MET A 140 3.14 -0.16 20.50
CA MET A 140 4.51 0.25 20.20
C MET A 140 4.88 1.63 20.77
N ILE A 141 3.92 2.31 21.37
CA ILE A 141 4.09 3.65 21.97
C ILE A 141 3.83 3.55 23.47
N PRO A 142 4.54 4.27 24.34
CA PRO A 142 4.29 4.32 25.78
C PRO A 142 3.01 5.10 26.08
N HIS A 143 1.85 4.57 25.68
CA HIS A 143 0.56 5.24 25.64
C HIS A 143 -0.03 5.61 27.00
N LYS A 144 0.54 5.10 28.10
CA LYS A 144 0.15 5.44 29.48
C LYS A 144 0.80 6.73 29.97
N THR A 145 1.80 7.27 29.26
CA THR A 145 2.49 8.51 29.58
C THR A 145 1.90 9.67 28.79
N SER A 146 2.01 10.91 29.31
CA SER A 146 1.57 12.14 28.62
C SER A 146 2.22 12.29 27.23
N ARG A 147 3.52 11.96 27.11
CA ARG A 147 4.24 11.96 25.84
C ARG A 147 3.62 10.98 24.83
N GLY A 148 3.26 9.80 25.28
CA GLY A 148 2.66 8.77 24.41
C GLY A 148 1.23 9.11 23.99
N GLU A 149 0.45 9.70 24.89
CA GLU A 149 -0.89 10.19 24.60
C GLU A 149 -0.86 11.33 23.56
N ALA A 150 0.00 12.31 23.76
CA ALA A 150 0.22 13.38 22.79
C ALA A 150 0.70 12.86 21.42
N ALA A 151 1.54 11.81 21.38
CA ALA A 151 1.95 11.16 20.14
C ALA A 151 0.76 10.51 19.43
N LEU A 152 -0.10 9.79 20.14
CA LEU A 152 -1.31 9.19 19.57
C LEU A 152 -2.32 10.24 19.10
N GLY A 153 -2.41 11.38 19.75
CA GLY A 153 -3.24 12.50 19.32
C GLY A 153 -2.84 13.10 17.96
N ARG A 154 -1.58 12.94 17.56
CA ARG A 154 -1.06 13.37 16.24
C ARG A 154 -1.36 12.37 15.11
N LEU A 155 -1.96 11.23 15.40
CA LEU A 155 -2.31 10.20 14.42
C LEU A 155 -3.76 10.31 13.96
N LYS A 156 -3.98 10.24 12.65
CA LYS A 156 -5.29 9.98 12.04
C LYS A 156 -5.20 8.74 11.14
N VAL A 157 -6.20 7.89 11.20
CA VAL A 157 -6.23 6.60 10.47
C VAL A 157 -7.58 6.43 9.79
N PHE A 158 -7.58 6.13 8.48
CA PHE A 158 -8.78 6.04 7.67
C PHE A 158 -8.81 4.80 6.79
N GLU A 159 -9.99 4.29 6.54
CA GLU A 159 -10.31 3.41 5.44
C GLU A 159 -10.53 4.24 4.17
N GLY A 160 -10.02 3.78 3.03
CA GLY A 160 -10.02 4.56 1.79
C GLY A 160 -9.20 5.84 1.89
N VAL A 161 -9.47 6.79 1.01
CA VAL A 161 -8.80 8.10 0.99
C VAL A 161 -9.87 9.20 1.09
N PRO A 162 -10.16 9.71 2.29
CA PRO A 162 -11.14 10.77 2.45
C PRO A 162 -10.59 12.15 2.02
N PRO A 163 -11.46 13.10 1.65
CA PRO A 163 -11.09 14.50 1.57
C PRO A 163 -10.59 14.99 2.96
N PRO A 164 -9.58 15.85 3.06
CA PRO A 164 -8.79 16.54 2.04
C PRO A 164 -7.55 15.76 1.57
N TYR A 165 -7.31 14.53 2.05
CA TYR A 165 -6.09 13.76 1.80
C TYR A 165 -6.01 13.15 0.40
N ASP A 166 -7.10 13.20 -0.37
CA ASP A 166 -7.15 12.81 -1.79
C ASP A 166 -6.30 13.72 -2.69
N LYS A 167 -6.22 15.01 -2.35
CA LYS A 167 -5.45 16.03 -3.09
C LYS A 167 -3.99 16.12 -2.64
N MET A 168 -3.67 15.62 -1.47
CA MET A 168 -2.32 15.64 -0.92
C MET A 168 -1.45 14.52 -1.50
N LYS A 169 -0.14 14.77 -1.58
CA LYS A 169 0.80 13.72 -1.99
C LYS A 169 0.86 12.62 -0.94
N ARG A 170 0.58 11.40 -1.36
CA ARG A 170 0.70 10.21 -0.52
C ARG A 170 2.11 9.63 -0.62
N MET A 171 2.65 9.29 0.53
CA MET A 171 3.99 8.70 0.66
C MET A 171 3.89 7.20 0.91
N VAL A 172 4.88 6.47 0.43
CA VAL A 172 5.05 5.03 0.61
C VAL A 172 6.32 4.80 1.42
N ILE A 173 6.28 3.85 2.36
CA ILE A 173 7.43 3.47 3.17
C ILE A 173 8.06 2.19 2.60
N PRO A 174 9.17 2.27 1.85
CA PRO A 174 9.74 1.11 1.17
C PRO A 174 10.12 -0.02 2.13
N ARG A 175 10.61 0.33 3.33
CA ARG A 175 11.00 -0.63 4.38
C ARG A 175 9.82 -1.48 4.89
N ALA A 176 8.60 -1.02 4.73
CA ALA A 176 7.40 -1.71 5.19
C ALA A 176 6.62 -2.41 4.06
N LEU A 177 7.01 -2.21 2.80
CA LEU A 177 6.34 -2.84 1.65
C LEU A 177 6.46 -4.36 1.69
N ARG A 178 5.34 -5.03 1.42
CA ARG A 178 5.26 -6.49 1.35
C ARG A 178 6.20 -7.06 0.28
N VAL A 179 6.19 -6.48 -0.91
CA VAL A 179 6.98 -6.97 -2.05
C VAL A 179 8.48 -7.02 -1.76
N ILE A 180 8.99 -6.06 -0.98
CA ILE A 180 10.43 -6.00 -0.64
C ILE A 180 10.78 -6.94 0.51
N ASN A 181 9.85 -7.17 1.43
CA ASN A 181 10.14 -7.85 2.70
C ASN A 181 9.72 -9.32 2.75
N LEU A 182 8.70 -9.71 1.99
CA LEU A 182 8.26 -11.10 1.91
C LEU A 182 8.99 -11.80 0.76
N LYS A 183 9.46 -13.03 1.01
CA LYS A 183 9.97 -13.88 -0.06
C LYS A 183 8.84 -14.18 -1.06
N PRO A 184 9.13 -14.26 -2.37
CA PRO A 184 8.15 -14.69 -3.37
C PRO A 184 7.50 -16.02 -2.97
N GLY A 185 6.22 -16.20 -3.26
CA GLY A 185 5.45 -17.40 -2.90
C GLY A 185 4.96 -17.48 -1.44
N ARG A 186 5.42 -16.61 -0.53
CA ARG A 186 4.90 -16.59 0.86
C ARG A 186 3.47 -16.05 0.91
N LYS A 187 2.60 -16.78 1.60
CA LYS A 187 1.19 -16.41 1.80
C LYS A 187 1.08 -15.15 2.68
N PHE A 188 0.14 -14.31 2.33
CA PHE A 188 -0.23 -13.12 3.10
C PHE A 188 -1.75 -12.95 3.10
N THR A 189 -2.24 -12.13 3.99
CA THR A 189 -3.68 -11.84 4.15
C THR A 189 -3.88 -10.33 4.10
N THR A 190 -4.89 -9.87 3.37
CA THR A 190 -5.33 -8.46 3.41
C THR A 190 -6.12 -8.20 4.68
N LEU A 191 -5.95 -7.03 5.25
CA LEU A 191 -6.63 -6.65 6.48
C LEU A 191 -8.15 -6.53 6.28
N SER A 192 -8.56 -6.07 5.09
CA SER A 192 -9.97 -6.02 4.68
C SER A 192 -10.64 -7.38 4.85
N ARG A 193 -10.14 -8.43 4.18
CA ARG A 193 -10.70 -9.78 4.27
C ARG A 193 -10.77 -10.28 5.71
N MET A 194 -9.73 -10.01 6.48
CA MET A 194 -9.67 -10.44 7.88
C MET A 194 -10.70 -9.72 8.74
N ALA A 195 -10.89 -8.41 8.52
CA ALA A 195 -11.87 -7.59 9.24
C ALA A 195 -13.32 -7.97 8.89
N THR A 196 -13.61 -8.22 7.61
CA THR A 196 -14.95 -8.60 7.14
C THR A 196 -15.42 -9.92 7.76
N GLU A 197 -14.55 -10.92 7.81
CA GLU A 197 -14.84 -12.22 8.44
C GLU A 197 -15.13 -12.12 9.95
N VAL A 198 -14.74 -11.04 10.59
CA VAL A 198 -14.93 -10.82 12.04
C VAL A 198 -16.07 -9.84 12.34
N GLY A 199 -16.72 -9.31 11.29
CA GLY A 199 -17.90 -8.46 11.41
C GLY A 199 -17.73 -6.99 11.05
N TRP A 200 -16.73 -6.62 10.26
CA TRP A 200 -16.68 -5.30 9.63
C TRP A 200 -17.58 -5.28 8.38
N LYS A 201 -18.64 -4.48 8.42
CA LYS A 201 -19.72 -4.48 7.42
C LYS A 201 -19.52 -3.46 6.27
N TYR A 202 -18.52 -2.57 6.36
CA TYR A 202 -18.41 -1.41 5.46
C TYR A 202 -17.44 -1.63 4.28
N GLN A 203 -17.07 -2.86 3.97
CA GLN A 203 -16.13 -3.17 2.89
C GLN A 203 -16.64 -2.68 1.53
N ASP A 204 -17.89 -2.96 1.20
CA ASP A 204 -18.48 -2.62 -0.09
C ASP A 204 -18.65 -1.11 -0.24
N VAL A 205 -19.09 -0.44 0.84
CA VAL A 205 -19.22 1.03 0.86
C VAL A 205 -17.87 1.69 0.59
N VAL A 206 -16.79 1.24 1.24
CA VAL A 206 -15.44 1.79 1.01
C VAL A 206 -14.97 1.50 -0.40
N ALA A 207 -15.26 0.30 -0.95
CA ALA A 207 -14.90 -0.06 -2.31
C ALA A 207 -15.60 0.85 -3.34
N ASP A 208 -16.86 1.15 -3.14
CA ASP A 208 -17.62 2.03 -4.04
C ASP A 208 -17.18 3.50 -3.96
N LEU A 209 -16.90 3.99 -2.75
CA LEU A 209 -16.31 5.31 -2.57
C LEU A 209 -14.92 5.42 -3.25
N GLU A 210 -14.09 4.38 -3.14
CA GLU A 210 -12.79 4.34 -3.82
C GLU A 210 -12.93 4.24 -5.35
N LYS A 211 -13.93 3.55 -5.89
CA LYS A 211 -14.23 3.58 -7.33
C LYS A 211 -14.55 4.99 -7.80
N LYS A 212 -15.47 5.68 -7.10
CA LYS A 212 -15.84 7.09 -7.41
C LYS A 212 -14.62 8.01 -7.34
N ARG A 213 -13.84 7.92 -6.27
CA ARG A 213 -12.60 8.71 -6.11
C ARG A 213 -11.62 8.50 -7.25
N LYS A 214 -11.43 7.26 -7.73
CA LYS A 214 -10.52 6.94 -8.84
C LYS A 214 -10.94 7.62 -10.14
N VAL A 215 -12.22 7.68 -10.44
CA VAL A 215 -12.75 8.38 -11.63
C VAL A 215 -12.40 9.87 -11.56
N TYR A 216 -12.67 10.52 -10.43
CA TYR A 216 -12.32 11.94 -10.26
C TYR A 216 -10.79 12.17 -10.30
N ALA A 217 -10.03 11.28 -9.70
CA ALA A 217 -8.56 11.37 -9.71
C ALA A 217 -7.99 11.21 -11.13
N GLN A 218 -8.57 10.33 -11.95
CA GLN A 218 -8.17 10.13 -13.33
C GLN A 218 -8.45 11.38 -14.16
N ALA A 219 -9.66 11.94 -14.09
CA ALA A 219 -10.02 13.17 -14.79
C ALA A 219 -9.13 14.36 -14.39
N PHE A 220 -8.76 14.46 -13.10
CA PHE A 220 -7.81 15.46 -12.63
C PHE A 220 -6.40 15.25 -13.20
N TYR A 221 -5.93 14.00 -13.23
CA TYR A 221 -4.62 13.65 -13.78
C TYR A 221 -4.52 13.98 -15.26
N GLU A 222 -5.55 13.68 -16.05
CA GLU A 222 -5.61 13.99 -17.48
C GLU A 222 -5.54 15.49 -17.74
N ARG A 223 -6.32 16.29 -17.00
CA ARG A 223 -6.25 17.76 -17.07
C ARG A 223 -4.86 18.28 -16.72
N LYS A 224 -4.25 17.76 -15.65
CA LYS A 224 -2.90 18.14 -15.23
C LYS A 224 -1.85 17.77 -16.27
N LYS A 225 -1.97 16.59 -16.89
CA LYS A 225 -1.10 16.12 -17.96
C LYS A 225 -1.23 17.00 -19.22
N ALA A 226 -2.46 17.33 -19.62
CA ALA A 226 -2.73 18.22 -20.75
C ALA A 226 -2.13 19.61 -20.51
N ALA A 227 -2.35 20.19 -19.34
CA ALA A 227 -1.76 21.49 -18.98
C ALA A 227 -0.22 21.46 -18.95
N ALA A 228 0.39 20.38 -18.45
CA ALA A 228 1.86 20.21 -18.48
C ALA A 228 2.41 20.11 -19.92
N ASN A 229 1.71 19.38 -20.78
CA ASN A 229 2.07 19.26 -22.19
C ASN A 229 1.96 20.61 -22.94
N LEU A 230 0.90 21.36 -22.69
CA LEU A 230 0.72 22.71 -23.25
C LEU A 230 1.83 23.65 -22.79
N ARG A 231 2.16 23.61 -21.50
CA ARG A 231 3.28 24.40 -20.94
C ARG A 231 4.61 24.01 -21.58
N ALA A 232 4.89 22.72 -21.76
CA ALA A 232 6.09 22.24 -22.41
C ALA A 232 6.18 22.70 -23.88
N LYS A 233 5.08 22.64 -24.63
CA LYS A 233 4.98 23.16 -26.01
C LYS A 233 5.21 24.67 -26.06
N ALA A 234 4.63 25.43 -25.16
CA ALA A 234 4.81 26.88 -25.09
C ALA A 234 6.28 27.26 -24.78
N VAL A 235 6.92 26.54 -23.86
CA VAL A 235 8.35 26.73 -23.54
C VAL A 235 9.24 26.39 -24.73
N ALA A 236 8.91 25.31 -25.47
CA ALA A 236 9.65 24.92 -26.66
C ALA A 236 9.51 25.95 -27.79
N ALA A 237 8.30 26.49 -28.02
CA ALA A 237 8.01 27.49 -29.01
C ALA A 237 8.73 28.84 -28.74
N LYS A 238 9.00 29.15 -27.48
CA LYS A 238 9.71 30.38 -27.07
C LYS A 238 11.12 30.11 -26.56
N ALA A 239 11.75 29.05 -27.03
CA ALA A 239 13.08 28.66 -26.56
C ALA A 239 14.16 29.70 -26.87
N SER A 240 14.09 30.36 -28.03
CA SER A 240 14.99 31.44 -28.43
C SER A 240 14.92 32.65 -27.49
N ASP A 241 13.70 33.06 -27.13
CA ASP A 241 13.49 34.23 -26.29
C ASP A 241 13.86 33.96 -24.82
N LEU A 242 13.79 32.69 -24.40
CA LEU A 242 14.13 32.27 -23.05
C LEU A 242 15.61 31.95 -22.82
N ALA A 243 16.40 31.75 -23.88
CA ALA A 243 17.80 31.41 -23.78
C ALA A 243 18.62 32.45 -23.00
N PRO A 244 18.58 33.77 -23.35
CA PRO A 244 19.39 34.79 -22.66
C PRO A 244 18.98 34.93 -21.17
N ILE A 245 17.70 34.76 -20.87
CA ILE A 245 17.21 34.84 -19.48
C ILE A 245 17.71 33.66 -18.65
N LYS A 246 17.77 32.46 -19.24
CA LYS A 246 18.32 31.27 -18.55
C LYS A 246 19.83 31.42 -18.28
N GLU A 247 20.57 31.99 -19.17
CA GLU A 247 22.02 32.25 -18.98
C GLU A 247 22.23 33.21 -17.80
N GLN A 248 21.43 34.27 -17.71
CA GLN A 248 21.47 35.19 -16.58
C GLN A 248 21.09 34.50 -15.26
N LEU A 249 20.08 33.65 -15.27
CA LEU A 249 19.64 32.89 -14.04
C LEU A 249 20.72 31.91 -13.57
N VAL A 250 21.44 31.27 -14.49
CA VAL A 250 22.60 30.41 -14.15
C VAL A 250 23.69 31.17 -13.43
N GLN A 251 23.97 32.44 -13.84
CA GLN A 251 24.94 33.29 -13.14
C GLN A 251 24.53 33.59 -11.69
N PHE A 252 23.23 33.61 -11.40
CA PHE A 252 22.69 33.81 -10.04
C PHE A 252 22.48 32.50 -9.28
N GLY A 253 22.90 31.35 -9.82
CA GLY A 253 22.80 30.04 -9.14
C GLY A 253 21.44 29.36 -9.18
N HIS A 254 20.60 29.70 -10.15
CA HIS A 254 19.27 29.09 -10.37
C HIS A 254 19.22 28.16 -11.58
#